data_53cd499656a2a08e499e338e7a5a5001
#
_entry.id   53cd499656a2a08e499e338e7a5a5001
#
_cell.length_a   1.000
_cell.length_b   1.000
_cell.length_c   1.000
_cell.angle_alpha   90.00
_cell.angle_beta   90.00
_cell.angle_gamma   90.00
#
_symmetry.space_group_name_H-M   'P 1'
#
loop_
_entity.id
_entity.type
_entity.pdbx_description
1 polymer ?
#
loop_
_entity_poly.entity_id
_entity_poly.type
_entity_poly.pdbx_seq_one_letter_code
_entity_poly.pdbx_strand_id
1 'polypeptide(L)'
;MVKFMKEIQAPKFVSDKLATVFLAGSIDMGTAENWQQKAIALLQGSHWTILNPRRADWDSSWKQEIQNEQFFEQVSWELQGIETAEWVIVYFDKDSSSPITLMELGICSQLKPEQTIVICPQGFYRKGNVDIVCDRYRIKTAKTLEEAINRLS
;
A
#
# COMPACT_ATOMS: atom_id res chain seq x y z
N MET A 1 28.68 4.64 3.44
CA MET A 1 27.99 3.38 3.79
C MET A 1 26.86 3.14 2.81
N VAL A 2 26.87 2.01 2.12
CA VAL A 2 25.80 1.66 1.18
C VAL A 2 24.58 1.25 2.00
N LYS A 3 23.46 1.98 1.83
CA LYS A 3 22.19 1.61 2.44
C LYS A 3 21.46 0.71 1.46
N PHE A 4 21.03 -0.44 1.92
CA PHE A 4 20.27 -1.41 1.10
C PHE A 4 18.78 -1.28 1.45
N MET A 5 17.94 -1.36 0.42
CA MET A 5 16.50 -1.49 0.58
C MET A 5 16.20 -2.71 1.45
N LYS A 6 15.24 -2.57 2.36
CA LYS A 6 14.80 -3.65 3.23
C LYS A 6 13.29 -3.86 3.05
N GLU A 7 12.87 -5.11 2.97
CA GLU A 7 11.47 -5.49 2.94
C GLU A 7 11.06 -6.08 4.29
N ILE A 8 9.89 -5.63 4.80
CA ILE A 8 9.22 -6.24 5.93
C ILE A 8 7.85 -6.69 5.44
N GLN A 9 7.64 -8.00 5.40
CA GLN A 9 6.38 -8.59 4.98
C GLN A 9 5.48 -8.83 6.19
N ALA A 10 4.18 -8.57 6.02
CA ALA A 10 3.19 -8.82 7.06
C ALA A 10 3.26 -10.27 7.56
N PRO A 11 3.02 -10.55 8.83
CA PRO A 11 2.76 -9.63 9.94
C PRO A 11 4.00 -9.34 10.81
N LYS A 12 5.18 -9.33 10.24
CA LYS A 12 6.44 -9.13 10.97
C LYS A 12 6.51 -7.74 11.62
N PHE A 13 7.12 -7.67 12.82
CA PHE A 13 7.27 -6.43 13.56
C PHE A 13 8.04 -5.37 12.77
N VAL A 14 7.57 -4.11 12.89
CA VAL A 14 8.19 -2.96 12.25
C VAL A 14 8.76 -2.02 13.30
N SER A 15 10.03 -1.64 13.15
CA SER A 15 10.66 -0.66 14.03
C SER A 15 10.28 0.77 13.61
N ASP A 16 9.93 1.62 14.56
CA ASP A 16 9.54 3.03 14.35
C ASP A 16 10.66 3.92 13.82
N LYS A 17 11.91 3.44 13.83
CA LYS A 17 13.10 4.23 13.48
C LYS A 17 13.49 4.13 12.01
N LEU A 18 12.70 3.44 11.19
CA LEU A 18 13.04 3.20 9.79
C LEU A 18 12.31 4.18 8.88
N ALA A 19 13.00 4.62 7.82
CA ALA A 19 12.36 5.32 6.71
C ALA A 19 11.51 4.31 5.95
N THR A 20 10.19 4.39 6.06
CA THR A 20 9.28 3.34 5.60
C THR A 20 8.33 3.80 4.51
N VAL A 21 8.05 2.89 3.58
CA VAL A 21 7.03 3.02 2.55
C VAL A 21 6.05 1.86 2.68
N PHE A 22 4.78 2.16 2.89
CA PHE A 22 3.72 1.16 2.93
C PHE A 22 3.13 0.99 1.53
N LEU A 23 2.97 -0.25 1.09
CA LEU A 23 2.40 -0.59 -0.20
C LEU A 23 0.92 -0.98 -0.05
N ALA A 24 0.03 0.01 -0.17
CA ALA A 24 -1.42 -0.21 -0.11
C ALA A 24 -1.97 -0.47 -1.51
N GLY A 25 -2.62 -1.59 -1.73
CA GLY A 25 -3.17 -1.81 -3.06
C GLY A 25 -3.81 -3.17 -3.27
N SER A 26 -4.25 -3.36 -4.49
CA SER A 26 -5.01 -4.52 -4.91
C SER A 26 -4.26 -5.82 -4.63
N ILE A 27 -4.91 -6.75 -3.95
CA ILE A 27 -4.40 -8.09 -3.66
C ILE A 27 -5.37 -9.15 -4.18
N ASP A 28 -6.68 -8.93 -4.02
CA ASP A 28 -7.76 -9.81 -4.46
C ASP A 28 -7.56 -11.27 -4.01
N MET A 29 -7.29 -11.47 -2.72
CA MET A 29 -7.00 -12.80 -2.15
C MET A 29 -5.80 -13.49 -2.83
N GLY A 30 -4.87 -12.70 -3.35
CA GLY A 30 -3.67 -13.20 -4.04
C GLY A 30 -3.84 -13.38 -5.56
N THR A 31 -4.98 -13.02 -6.14
CA THR A 31 -5.23 -13.18 -7.59
C THR A 31 -4.86 -11.96 -8.42
N ALA A 32 -4.76 -10.78 -7.80
CA ALA A 32 -4.32 -9.58 -8.51
C ALA A 32 -2.84 -9.68 -8.90
N GLU A 33 -2.44 -8.94 -9.95
CA GLU A 33 -1.04 -8.83 -10.33
C GLU A 33 -0.17 -8.45 -9.12
N ASN A 34 0.99 -9.08 -8.98
CA ASN A 34 1.90 -8.79 -7.88
C ASN A 34 2.71 -7.51 -8.14
N TRP A 35 2.02 -6.37 -8.07
CA TRP A 35 2.64 -5.05 -8.24
C TRP A 35 3.60 -4.72 -7.09
N GLN A 36 3.37 -5.28 -5.91
CA GLN A 36 4.25 -5.09 -4.76
C GLN A 36 5.67 -5.57 -5.07
N GLN A 37 5.78 -6.72 -5.74
CA GLN A 37 7.09 -7.25 -6.16
C GLN A 37 7.78 -6.33 -7.16
N LYS A 38 7.04 -5.73 -8.06
CA LYS A 38 7.58 -4.73 -8.99
C LYS A 38 8.09 -3.49 -8.27
N ALA A 39 7.32 -2.98 -7.29
CA ALA A 39 7.73 -1.85 -6.48
C ALA A 39 9.02 -2.14 -5.70
N ILE A 40 9.10 -3.34 -5.11
CA ILE A 40 10.29 -3.79 -4.38
C ILE A 40 11.51 -3.82 -5.31
N ALA A 41 11.35 -4.36 -6.53
CA ALA A 41 12.43 -4.41 -7.51
C ALA A 41 12.91 -3.00 -7.89
N LEU A 42 11.99 -2.06 -8.09
CA LEU A 42 12.32 -0.68 -8.43
C LEU A 42 13.01 0.07 -7.28
N LEU A 43 12.76 -0.33 -6.04
CA LEU A 43 13.34 0.30 -4.86
C LEU A 43 14.68 -0.32 -4.43
N GLN A 44 15.17 -1.31 -5.17
CA GLN A 44 16.48 -1.92 -4.90
C GLN A 44 17.59 -0.85 -4.92
N GLY A 45 18.47 -0.93 -3.92
CA GLY A 45 19.56 0.03 -3.76
C GLY A 45 19.17 1.33 -3.06
N SER A 46 17.89 1.56 -2.77
CA SER A 46 17.42 2.73 -2.02
C SER A 46 17.60 2.54 -0.51
N HIS A 47 17.41 3.62 0.23
CA HIS A 47 17.46 3.58 1.70
C HIS A 47 16.12 3.19 2.35
N TRP A 48 15.07 3.00 1.55
CA TRP A 48 13.71 2.77 2.07
C TRP A 48 13.55 1.37 2.65
N THR A 49 12.76 1.27 3.72
CA THR A 49 12.23 0.02 4.23
C THR A 49 10.81 -0.12 3.72
N ILE A 50 10.52 -1.22 3.06
CA ILE A 50 9.23 -1.47 2.42
C ILE A 50 8.35 -2.29 3.35
N LEU A 51 7.14 -1.79 3.64
CA LEU A 51 6.13 -2.53 4.37
C LEU A 51 5.18 -3.17 3.36
N ASN A 52 5.30 -4.48 3.19
CA ASN A 52 4.53 -5.24 2.21
C ASN A 52 3.41 -6.05 2.88
N PRO A 53 2.13 -5.65 2.71
CA PRO A 53 1.02 -6.39 3.31
C PRO A 53 0.70 -7.70 2.61
N ARG A 54 1.16 -7.89 1.36
CA ARG A 54 0.89 -9.11 0.61
C ARG A 54 1.73 -10.26 1.15
N ARG A 55 1.06 -11.33 1.57
CA ARG A 55 1.73 -12.50 2.14
C ARG A 55 1.47 -13.74 1.29
N ALA A 56 2.50 -14.60 1.19
CA ALA A 56 2.43 -15.85 0.45
C ALA A 56 1.58 -16.91 1.16
N ASP A 57 1.47 -16.82 2.49
CA ASP A 57 0.76 -17.77 3.34
C ASP A 57 -0.68 -17.36 3.66
N TRP A 58 -1.27 -16.46 2.86
CA TRP A 58 -2.65 -16.06 3.04
C TRP A 58 -3.58 -17.25 2.87
N ASP A 59 -4.42 -17.49 3.86
CA ASP A 59 -5.41 -18.56 3.85
C ASP A 59 -6.79 -17.95 3.63
N SER A 60 -7.37 -18.20 2.47
CA SER A 60 -8.69 -17.66 2.11
C SER A 60 -9.84 -18.21 2.96
N SER A 61 -9.60 -19.27 3.75
CA SER A 61 -10.58 -19.80 4.70
C SER A 61 -10.67 -18.97 5.98
N TRP A 62 -9.75 -18.06 6.23
CA TRP A 62 -9.83 -17.16 7.39
C TRP A 62 -11.08 -16.30 7.30
N LYS A 63 -11.88 -16.35 8.36
CA LYS A 63 -13.08 -15.52 8.41
C LYS A 63 -12.72 -14.06 8.54
N GLN A 64 -13.37 -13.23 7.75
CA GLN A 64 -13.17 -11.78 7.78
C GLN A 64 -13.97 -11.17 8.94
N GLU A 65 -13.57 -11.52 10.15
CA GLU A 65 -14.25 -11.17 11.39
C GLU A 65 -13.23 -10.74 12.43
N ILE A 66 -13.61 -9.81 13.30
CA ILE A 66 -12.75 -9.30 14.36
C ILE A 66 -12.29 -10.41 15.32
N GLN A 67 -13.06 -11.51 15.45
CA GLN A 67 -12.73 -12.63 16.32
C GLN A 67 -11.72 -13.61 15.72
N ASN A 68 -11.47 -13.53 14.40
CA ASN A 68 -10.45 -14.37 13.77
C ASN A 68 -9.06 -13.75 14.02
N GLU A 69 -8.21 -14.44 14.79
CA GLU A 69 -6.93 -13.92 15.24
C GLU A 69 -6.01 -13.55 14.06
N GLN A 70 -5.89 -14.41 13.08
CA GLN A 70 -5.01 -14.19 11.93
C GLN A 70 -5.49 -13.01 11.09
N PHE A 71 -6.78 -12.91 10.87
CA PHE A 71 -7.38 -11.81 10.14
C PHE A 71 -7.20 -10.48 10.90
N PHE A 72 -7.48 -10.48 12.21
CA PHE A 72 -7.30 -9.31 13.06
C PHE A 72 -5.84 -8.84 13.07
N GLU A 73 -4.91 -9.77 13.17
CA GLU A 73 -3.47 -9.46 13.15
C GLU A 73 -3.06 -8.80 11.83
N GLN A 74 -3.53 -9.35 10.70
CA GLN A 74 -3.22 -8.81 9.38
C GLN A 74 -3.76 -7.39 9.21
N VAL A 75 -5.04 -7.18 9.50
CA VAL A 75 -5.68 -5.86 9.36
C VAL A 75 -5.05 -4.85 10.30
N SER A 76 -4.76 -5.24 11.55
CA SER A 76 -4.10 -4.36 12.53
C SER A 76 -2.70 -3.98 12.08
N TRP A 77 -1.95 -4.91 11.50
CA TRP A 77 -0.62 -4.64 10.95
C TRP A 77 -0.69 -3.64 9.79
N GLU A 78 -1.67 -3.79 8.90
CA GLU A 78 -1.88 -2.87 7.78
C GLU A 78 -2.20 -1.46 8.26
N LEU A 79 -3.13 -1.34 9.21
CA LEU A 79 -3.51 -0.04 9.77
C LEU A 79 -2.34 0.64 10.48
N GLN A 80 -1.60 -0.12 11.30
CA GLN A 80 -0.42 0.41 11.96
C GLN A 80 0.65 0.84 10.95
N GLY A 81 0.83 0.06 9.88
CA GLY A 81 1.74 0.39 8.80
C GLY A 81 1.38 1.71 8.13
N ILE A 82 0.12 1.91 7.81
CA ILE A 82 -0.38 3.16 7.23
C ILE A 82 -0.15 4.33 8.20
N GLU A 83 -0.47 4.15 9.48
CA GLU A 83 -0.33 5.19 10.50
C GLU A 83 1.12 5.64 10.69
N THR A 84 2.06 4.69 10.65
CA THR A 84 3.47 4.93 11.01
C THR A 84 4.40 5.13 9.81
N ALA A 85 4.03 4.68 8.62
CA ALA A 85 4.88 4.81 7.44
C ALA A 85 5.13 6.28 7.08
N GLU A 86 6.33 6.55 6.62
CA GLU A 86 6.69 7.89 6.14
C GLU A 86 5.98 8.21 4.82
N TRP A 87 5.83 7.20 3.95
CA TRP A 87 5.10 7.31 2.70
C TRP A 87 4.16 6.14 2.50
N VAL A 88 3.05 6.37 1.82
CA VAL A 88 2.13 5.31 1.38
C VAL A 88 1.98 5.42 -0.13
N ILE A 89 2.23 4.32 -0.84
CA ILE A 89 1.90 4.18 -2.25
C ILE A 89 0.60 3.39 -2.33
N VAL A 90 -0.42 3.98 -2.96
CA VAL A 90 -1.73 3.35 -3.16
C VAL A 90 -1.85 2.96 -4.63
N TYR A 91 -2.02 1.67 -4.89
CA TYR A 91 -2.08 1.14 -6.25
C TYR A 91 -3.39 0.42 -6.51
N PHE A 92 -4.10 0.85 -7.55
CA PHE A 92 -5.32 0.19 -8.00
C PHE A 92 -5.04 -0.60 -9.27
N ASP A 93 -5.42 -1.88 -9.27
CA ASP A 93 -5.42 -2.72 -10.46
C ASP A 93 -6.73 -2.48 -11.22
N LYS A 94 -6.63 -2.28 -12.52
CA LYS A 94 -7.77 -1.99 -13.40
C LYS A 94 -8.90 -3.02 -13.26
N ASP A 95 -8.54 -4.29 -13.09
CA ASP A 95 -9.49 -5.41 -13.09
C ASP A 95 -9.90 -5.85 -11.67
N SER A 96 -9.41 -5.15 -10.66
CA SER A 96 -9.71 -5.44 -9.26
C SER A 96 -10.80 -4.51 -8.73
N SER A 97 -11.65 -5.00 -7.83
CA SER A 97 -12.61 -4.15 -7.11
C SER A 97 -11.95 -3.32 -6.01
N SER A 98 -10.90 -3.85 -5.40
CA SER A 98 -10.07 -3.17 -4.39
C SER A 98 -10.85 -2.45 -3.27
N PRO A 99 -11.84 -3.09 -2.63
CA PRO A 99 -12.64 -2.39 -1.62
C PRO A 99 -11.82 -1.95 -0.41
N ILE A 100 -10.86 -2.75 0.02
CA ILE A 100 -10.00 -2.42 1.15
C ILE A 100 -9.06 -1.28 0.79
N THR A 101 -8.51 -1.28 -0.42
CA THR A 101 -7.64 -0.21 -0.90
C THR A 101 -8.39 1.12 -0.96
N LEU A 102 -9.66 1.10 -1.37
CA LEU A 102 -10.51 2.29 -1.35
C LEU A 102 -10.69 2.83 0.07
N MET A 103 -10.92 1.95 1.04
CA MET A 103 -11.03 2.33 2.45
C MET A 103 -9.70 2.90 2.97
N GLU A 104 -8.60 2.26 2.63
CA GLU A 104 -7.26 2.73 3.04
C GLU A 104 -6.93 4.09 2.43
N LEU A 105 -7.31 4.34 1.19
CA LEU A 105 -7.17 5.67 0.58
C LEU A 105 -7.93 6.72 1.39
N GLY A 106 -9.15 6.41 1.82
CA GLY A 106 -9.93 7.30 2.67
C GLY A 106 -9.20 7.63 3.97
N ILE A 107 -8.59 6.63 4.60
CA ILE A 107 -7.79 6.82 5.83
C ILE A 107 -6.58 7.72 5.53
N CYS A 108 -5.84 7.45 4.47
CA CYS A 108 -4.66 8.24 4.08
C CYS A 108 -5.04 9.69 3.79
N SER A 109 -6.21 9.93 3.19
CA SER A 109 -6.67 11.29 2.87
C SER A 109 -6.82 12.17 4.10
N GLN A 110 -7.04 11.56 5.26
CA GLN A 110 -7.21 12.28 6.53
C GLN A 110 -5.92 12.30 7.37
N LEU A 111 -5.14 11.23 7.35
CA LEU A 111 -3.96 11.12 8.20
C LEU A 111 -2.69 11.68 7.56
N LYS A 112 -2.49 11.46 6.27
CA LYS A 112 -1.22 11.81 5.60
C LYS A 112 -1.40 12.10 4.10
N PRO A 113 -2.26 13.05 3.71
CA PRO A 113 -2.47 13.33 2.29
C PRO A 113 -1.19 13.77 1.58
N GLU A 114 -0.30 14.50 2.25
CA GLU A 114 0.95 15.00 1.68
C GLU A 114 2.00 13.90 1.46
N GLN A 115 1.83 12.76 2.12
CA GLN A 115 2.77 11.63 2.08
C GLN A 115 2.14 10.40 1.44
N THR A 116 1.11 10.60 0.63
CA THR A 116 0.41 9.54 -0.10
C THR A 116 0.53 9.82 -1.60
N ILE A 117 0.83 8.78 -2.37
CA ILE A 117 0.89 8.84 -3.83
C ILE A 117 -0.02 7.74 -4.37
N VAL A 118 -0.93 8.11 -5.28
CA VAL A 118 -1.95 7.19 -5.80
C VAL A 118 -1.71 6.90 -7.27
N ILE A 119 -1.77 5.63 -7.64
CA ILE A 119 -1.76 5.16 -9.02
C ILE A 119 -3.12 4.52 -9.28
N CYS A 120 -3.91 5.16 -10.16
CA CYS A 120 -5.24 4.68 -10.51
C CYS A 120 -5.39 4.69 -12.03
N PRO A 121 -5.37 3.52 -12.68
CA PRO A 121 -5.38 3.45 -14.14
C PRO A 121 -6.76 3.75 -14.71
N GLN A 122 -6.78 4.15 -15.99
CA GLN A 122 -8.02 4.22 -16.76
C GLN A 122 -8.68 2.84 -16.77
N GLY A 123 -9.99 2.82 -16.64
CA GLY A 123 -10.75 1.58 -16.62
C GLY A 123 -11.02 1.01 -15.23
N PHE A 124 -10.38 1.53 -14.19
CA PHE A 124 -10.76 1.18 -12.82
C PHE A 124 -12.17 1.73 -12.54
N TYR A 125 -13.07 0.88 -12.07
CA TYR A 125 -14.51 1.19 -12.00
C TYR A 125 -14.85 2.37 -11.09
N ARG A 126 -14.01 2.66 -10.11
CA ARG A 126 -14.18 3.79 -9.18
C ARG A 126 -13.16 4.89 -9.39
N LYS A 127 -12.54 4.95 -10.56
CA LYS A 127 -11.53 5.99 -10.84
C LYS A 127 -12.07 7.39 -10.58
N GLY A 128 -13.31 7.68 -10.94
CA GLY A 128 -13.91 8.99 -10.67
C GLY A 128 -13.91 9.36 -9.19
N ASN A 129 -14.28 8.41 -8.32
CA ASN A 129 -14.25 8.62 -6.87
C ASN A 129 -12.82 8.86 -6.39
N VAL A 130 -11.86 8.07 -6.87
CA VAL A 130 -10.45 8.20 -6.50
C VAL A 130 -9.90 9.56 -6.92
N ASP A 131 -10.15 9.97 -8.16
CA ASP A 131 -9.66 11.25 -8.69
C ASP A 131 -10.21 12.44 -7.90
N ILE A 132 -11.50 12.40 -7.54
CA ILE A 132 -12.14 13.47 -6.76
C ILE A 132 -11.56 13.54 -5.35
N VAL A 133 -11.34 12.40 -4.70
CA VAL A 133 -10.72 12.35 -3.37
C VAL A 133 -9.30 12.91 -3.43
N CYS A 134 -8.52 12.52 -4.43
CA CYS A 134 -7.15 13.01 -4.58
C CYS A 134 -7.12 14.53 -4.84
N ASP A 135 -8.01 15.02 -5.69
CA ASP A 135 -8.11 16.45 -5.96
C ASP A 135 -8.49 17.24 -4.71
N ARG A 136 -9.52 16.79 -4.01
CA ARG A 136 -10.02 17.49 -2.82
C ARG A 136 -8.99 17.58 -1.69
N TYR A 137 -8.28 16.50 -1.43
CA TYR A 137 -7.31 16.42 -0.32
C TYR A 137 -5.87 16.63 -0.76
N ARG A 138 -5.67 17.02 -2.03
CA ARG A 138 -4.35 17.35 -2.61
C ARG A 138 -3.36 16.21 -2.50
N ILE A 139 -3.84 15.00 -2.76
CA ILE A 139 -3.01 13.80 -2.80
C ILE A 139 -2.34 13.71 -4.16
N LYS A 140 -1.03 13.42 -4.17
CA LYS A 140 -0.27 13.25 -5.39
C LYS A 140 -0.74 12.01 -6.15
N THR A 141 -0.85 12.14 -7.47
CA THR A 141 -1.17 11.03 -8.36
C THR A 141 -0.01 10.76 -9.30
N ALA A 142 0.17 9.51 -9.69
CA ALA A 142 1.18 9.08 -10.64
C ALA A 142 0.56 8.13 -11.65
N LYS A 143 1.12 8.07 -12.85
CA LYS A 143 0.64 7.17 -13.91
C LYS A 143 1.25 5.79 -13.82
N THR A 144 2.45 5.68 -13.27
CA THR A 144 3.21 4.43 -13.17
C THR A 144 3.86 4.30 -11.79
N LEU A 145 4.26 3.08 -11.44
CA LEU A 145 5.03 2.82 -10.22
C LEU A 145 6.36 3.58 -10.24
N GLU A 146 7.03 3.64 -11.38
CA GLU A 146 8.30 4.35 -11.55
C GLU A 146 8.13 5.83 -11.20
N GLU A 147 7.08 6.46 -11.72
CA GLU A 147 6.79 7.86 -11.44
C GLU A 147 6.53 8.07 -9.94
N ALA A 148 5.75 7.19 -9.32
CA ALA A 148 5.45 7.28 -7.89
C ALA A 148 6.72 7.16 -7.05
N ILE A 149 7.58 6.19 -7.36
CA ILE A 149 8.83 5.95 -6.64
C ILE A 149 9.78 7.13 -6.75
N ASN A 150 9.84 7.76 -7.92
CA ASN A 150 10.68 8.94 -8.14
C ASN A 150 10.24 10.16 -7.32
N ARG A 151 9.03 10.15 -6.78
CA ARG A 151 8.53 11.23 -5.93
C ARG A 151 8.78 11.02 -4.44
N LEU A 152 9.30 9.87 -4.05
CA LEU A 152 9.64 9.60 -2.65
C LEU A 152 10.87 10.43 -2.25
N SER A 153 10.77 11.12 -1.15
CA SER A 153 11.84 12.01 -0.70
C SER A 153 12.18 11.86 0.79
#